data_ffa72492bf71ba2c2e2702013e54f05c
#
_entry.id   ffa72492bf71ba2c2e2702013e54f05c
#
_cell.length_a   1.000
_cell.length_b   1.000
_cell.length_c   1.000
_cell.angle_alpha   90.00
_cell.angle_beta   90.00
_cell.angle_gamma   90.00
#
_symmetry.space_group_name_H-M   'P 1'
#
loop_
_entity.id
_entity.type
_entity.pdbx_description
1 polymer ?
#
loop_
_entity_poly.entity_id
_entity_poly.type
_entity_poly.pdbx_seq_one_letter_code
_entity_poly.pdbx_strand_id
1 'polypeptide(L)'
;MLVKTYGAAVNGIDAILITIEVSVDKGILYCIVGLPDTAVKESYQRILSAVKHSSQDFPRRKVVVNMSPADVKKEGAAYDLPIAIGILAADEKLDSSHLNEFLIMGELSLDGSVLPISGVLPMAIKARELGFKGMIVPQANATEAAVVNNLEVYGVDNLSQVIGFFNGTYILSQTIVNTREEFGRASNVFDYDFDEVKGQENVKRAFEVASAGGHNILLVGPPGSGKSMMAKRLPSILPPLTLQEALETTKIHSVAGKLKGGSKLMTQRPFRSPHHTISPVALVGGGTNPMPGEISLAHNGISFLDEFPEFNRSVLEVMPQPLEDRHITVARAKYTIDYPAGFMLVASMNPCPCGYYNHPTKECTCMPGQVTKYLGRISGPLLDRIDLQVEILPVPFEKLSSLQKGESSASIRERVIAARAIQTLRFKDEKSIYCNAQMNSRLLEKWCVLDDDTKKILHDAMTRFDMSARAYDRILKVARTIADLDASPNITPIHMREAISYRNLDRSSWGNAFVVKK
;
A
#
# COMPACT_ATOMS: atom_id res chain seq x y z
N MET A 1 40.27 20.31 9.15
CA MET A 1 40.07 19.71 7.79
C MET A 1 38.59 19.73 7.46
N LEU A 2 38.19 19.82 6.18
CA LEU A 2 36.79 19.71 5.72
C LEU A 2 36.58 18.34 5.08
N VAL A 3 35.60 17.58 5.55
CA VAL A 3 35.26 16.26 5.03
C VAL A 3 33.78 16.21 4.66
N LYS A 4 33.43 15.42 3.66
CA LYS A 4 32.05 15.18 3.24
C LYS A 4 31.68 13.71 3.45
N THR A 5 30.52 13.49 4.07
CA THR A 5 29.82 12.22 4.10
C THR A 5 28.44 12.38 3.48
N TYR A 6 27.81 11.28 3.10
CA TYR A 6 26.54 11.30 2.38
C TYR A 6 25.50 10.47 3.10
N GLY A 7 24.34 11.07 3.27
CA GLY A 7 23.15 10.43 3.79
C GLY A 7 21.96 10.71 2.88
N ALA A 8 20.76 10.34 3.30
CA ALA A 8 19.53 10.64 2.57
C ALA A 8 18.38 11.00 3.51
N ALA A 9 17.49 11.87 3.04
CA ALA A 9 16.22 12.19 3.68
C ALA A 9 15.06 11.56 2.90
N VAL A 10 14.12 10.94 3.59
CA VAL A 10 12.88 10.45 2.95
C VAL A 10 11.96 11.64 2.67
N ASN A 11 11.43 11.71 1.46
CA ASN A 11 10.44 12.69 1.02
C ASN A 11 9.28 11.95 0.29
N GLY A 12 8.16 11.81 0.95
CA GLY A 12 7.08 10.95 0.47
C GLY A 12 7.49 9.48 0.47
N ILE A 13 7.56 8.87 -0.69
CA ILE A 13 8.04 7.48 -0.87
C ILE A 13 9.44 7.42 -1.49
N ASP A 14 10.04 8.55 -1.81
CA ASP A 14 11.37 8.66 -2.43
C ASP A 14 12.39 9.23 -1.44
N ALA A 15 13.66 9.28 -1.85
CA ALA A 15 14.72 9.84 -1.04
C ALA A 15 15.45 10.98 -1.76
N ILE A 16 15.94 11.93 -0.96
CA ILE A 16 16.75 13.07 -1.41
C ILE A 16 18.13 12.92 -0.78
N LEU A 17 19.18 13.10 -1.58
CA LEU A 17 20.56 13.08 -1.09
C LEU A 17 20.79 14.23 -0.11
N ILE A 18 21.41 13.90 1.01
CA ILE A 18 21.90 14.87 2.00
C ILE A 18 23.42 14.79 2.04
N THR A 19 24.07 15.88 1.69
CA THR A 19 25.52 16.04 1.87
C THR A 19 25.79 16.59 3.27
N ILE A 20 26.62 15.91 4.03
CA ILE A 20 26.99 16.26 5.39
C ILE A 20 28.46 16.70 5.34
N GLU A 21 28.70 18.01 5.47
CA GLU A 21 30.03 18.60 5.48
C GLU A 21 30.45 18.85 6.93
N VAL A 22 31.57 18.29 7.31
CA VAL A 22 32.11 18.41 8.67
C VAL A 22 33.46 19.12 8.64
N SER A 23 33.57 20.21 9.41
CA SER A 23 34.81 20.94 9.62
C SER A 23 35.23 20.86 11.08
N VAL A 24 36.51 20.54 11.30
CA VAL A 24 37.15 20.53 12.65
C VAL A 24 38.30 21.54 12.65
N ASP A 25 38.12 22.64 13.44
CA ASP A 25 39.01 23.78 13.47
C ASP A 25 39.43 24.12 14.92
N LYS A 26 40.30 25.13 15.11
CA LYS A 26 40.69 25.63 16.42
C LYS A 26 39.51 26.28 17.15
N GLY A 27 39.35 26.00 18.44
CA GLY A 27 38.26 26.55 19.27
C GLY A 27 37.46 25.44 19.98
N ILE A 28 36.45 25.83 20.75
CA ILE A 28 35.55 24.90 21.45
C ILE A 28 34.12 25.30 21.10
N LEU A 29 33.52 24.62 20.11
CA LEU A 29 32.14 24.83 19.69
C LEU A 29 31.65 23.57 19.00
N TYR A 30 30.39 23.21 19.22
CA TYR A 30 29.67 22.26 18.37
C TYR A 30 28.43 22.93 17.77
N CYS A 31 28.30 22.92 16.46
CA CYS A 31 27.22 23.57 15.75
C CYS A 31 26.76 22.74 14.56
N ILE A 32 25.44 22.56 14.42
CA ILE A 32 24.81 21.93 13.24
C ILE A 32 23.95 22.97 12.54
N VAL A 33 24.14 23.10 11.23
CA VAL A 33 23.37 23.99 10.34
C VAL A 33 22.73 23.21 9.21
N GLY A 34 21.71 23.77 8.52
CA GLY A 34 21.01 23.11 7.41
C GLY A 34 19.65 22.52 7.78
N LEU A 35 18.87 23.25 8.59
CA LEU A 35 17.51 22.87 9.04
C LEU A 35 17.45 21.53 9.80
N PRO A 36 18.33 21.27 10.81
CA PRO A 36 18.20 20.10 11.65
C PRO A 36 16.97 20.20 12.57
N ASP A 37 16.26 19.10 12.77
CA ASP A 37 15.23 19.01 13.82
C ASP A 37 15.84 18.87 15.22
N THR A 38 14.99 18.72 16.24
CA THR A 38 15.44 18.56 17.63
C THR A 38 16.28 17.28 17.80
N ALA A 39 15.87 16.16 17.19
CA ALA A 39 16.58 14.88 17.30
C ALA A 39 17.98 14.95 16.69
N VAL A 40 18.13 15.63 15.53
CA VAL A 40 19.46 15.88 14.91
C VAL A 40 20.30 16.80 15.77
N LYS A 41 19.74 17.82 16.43
CA LYS A 41 20.47 18.70 17.34
C LYS A 41 20.96 17.97 18.59
N GLU A 42 20.18 17.01 19.09
CA GLU A 42 20.54 16.16 20.24
C GLU A 42 21.58 15.08 19.89
N SER A 43 21.87 14.85 18.61
CA SER A 43 22.85 13.85 18.15
C SER A 43 24.22 14.03 18.79
N TYR A 44 24.59 15.27 19.16
CA TYR A 44 25.87 15.54 19.80
C TYR A 44 26.12 14.65 21.01
N GLN A 45 25.16 14.48 21.91
CA GLN A 45 25.31 13.67 23.11
C GLN A 45 25.45 12.18 22.78
N ARG A 46 24.66 11.69 21.82
CA ARG A 46 24.74 10.29 21.37
C ARG A 46 26.08 10.01 20.69
N ILE A 47 26.48 10.87 19.76
CA ILE A 47 27.75 10.73 19.03
C ILE A 47 28.97 10.83 20.01
N LEU A 48 28.94 11.80 20.92
CA LEU A 48 30.02 11.95 21.92
C LEU A 48 30.20 10.68 22.74
N SER A 49 29.11 10.08 23.22
CA SER A 49 29.14 8.84 24.01
C SER A 49 29.57 7.65 23.15
N ALA A 50 28.95 7.47 21.97
CA ALA A 50 29.25 6.38 21.04
C ALA A 50 30.74 6.36 20.62
N VAL A 51 31.32 7.52 20.29
CA VAL A 51 32.75 7.65 19.93
C VAL A 51 33.65 7.22 21.08
N LYS A 52 33.36 7.63 22.31
CA LYS A 52 34.11 7.22 23.49
C LYS A 52 34.03 5.71 23.72
N HIS A 53 32.85 5.10 23.60
CA HIS A 53 32.69 3.66 23.76
C HIS A 53 33.36 2.86 22.64
N SER A 54 33.55 3.48 21.48
CA SER A 54 34.30 2.89 20.35
C SER A 54 35.81 3.05 20.47
N SER A 55 36.34 3.33 21.67
CA SER A 55 37.75 3.54 21.97
C SER A 55 38.41 4.67 21.17
N GLN A 56 37.63 5.68 20.82
CA GLN A 56 38.07 6.90 20.13
C GLN A 56 37.83 8.12 21.02
N ASP A 57 38.70 9.13 20.90
CA ASP A 57 38.49 10.41 21.56
C ASP A 57 37.65 11.33 20.69
N PHE A 58 36.66 11.98 21.28
CA PHE A 58 35.94 13.04 20.58
C PHE A 58 36.78 14.31 20.51
N PRO A 59 36.90 15.00 19.35
CA PRO A 59 37.78 16.16 19.22
C PRO A 59 37.39 17.30 20.18
N ARG A 60 38.34 17.77 20.99
CA ARG A 60 38.18 18.96 21.82
C ARG A 60 38.48 20.23 21.02
N ARG A 61 37.76 20.38 19.88
CA ARG A 61 37.97 21.43 18.90
C ARG A 61 36.59 22.00 18.46
N LYS A 62 36.61 23.06 17.70
CA LYS A 62 35.39 23.59 17.07
C LYS A 62 34.95 22.63 15.97
N VAL A 63 33.76 22.04 16.12
CA VAL A 63 33.12 21.15 15.13
C VAL A 63 31.91 21.86 14.54
N VAL A 64 31.88 22.03 13.23
CA VAL A 64 30.76 22.56 12.50
C VAL A 64 30.28 21.50 11.51
N VAL A 65 29.01 21.16 11.59
CA VAL A 65 28.33 20.20 10.68
C VAL A 65 27.32 20.99 9.84
N ASN A 66 27.48 20.97 8.53
CA ASN A 66 26.52 21.55 7.59
C ASN A 66 25.81 20.45 6.80
N MET A 67 24.48 20.47 6.80
CA MET A 67 23.65 19.47 6.11
C MET A 67 22.91 20.11 4.93
N SER A 68 23.36 19.81 3.71
CA SER A 68 22.84 20.38 2.46
C SER A 68 21.95 19.37 1.70
N PRO A 69 20.88 19.78 1.01
CA PRO A 69 20.42 21.18 0.80
C PRO A 69 19.66 21.75 2.02
N ALA A 70 19.72 23.06 2.22
CA ALA A 70 19.16 23.75 3.40
C ALA A 70 17.63 23.86 3.40
N ASP A 71 16.97 23.67 2.27
CA ASP A 71 15.51 23.70 2.10
C ASP A 71 14.83 22.38 2.51
N VAL A 72 15.59 21.28 2.60
CA VAL A 72 15.11 19.98 3.05
C VAL A 72 15.31 19.84 4.56
N LYS A 73 14.24 19.59 5.29
CA LYS A 73 14.29 19.31 6.73
C LYS A 73 14.93 17.94 6.99
N LYS A 74 15.91 17.89 7.91
CA LYS A 74 16.56 16.66 8.36
C LYS A 74 15.93 16.25 9.67
N GLU A 75 15.30 15.07 9.68
CA GLU A 75 14.49 14.58 10.79
C GLU A 75 15.00 13.24 11.31
N GLY A 76 14.90 13.07 12.65
CA GLY A 76 15.24 11.83 13.32
C GLY A 76 16.74 11.63 13.54
N ALA A 77 17.07 10.52 14.21
CA ALA A 77 18.43 10.20 14.64
C ALA A 77 19.27 9.44 13.59
N ALA A 78 18.70 9.15 12.41
CA ALA A 78 19.36 8.34 11.37
C ALA A 78 20.67 8.95 10.82
N TYR A 79 20.93 10.21 11.10
CA TYR A 79 22.14 10.93 10.69
C TYR A 79 23.29 10.82 11.67
N ASP A 80 23.09 10.21 12.84
CA ASP A 80 24.12 10.11 13.87
C ASP A 80 25.38 9.43 13.34
N LEU A 81 25.22 8.31 12.63
CA LEU A 81 26.32 7.54 12.07
C LEU A 81 27.15 8.32 11.03
N PRO A 82 26.57 8.91 9.97
CA PRO A 82 27.35 9.68 8.99
C PRO A 82 27.97 10.95 9.59
N ILE A 83 27.34 11.58 10.59
CA ILE A 83 27.93 12.73 11.31
C ILE A 83 29.14 12.26 12.13
N ALA A 84 29.03 11.15 12.88
CA ALA A 84 30.13 10.60 13.66
C ALA A 84 31.35 10.25 12.80
N ILE A 85 31.11 9.57 11.67
CA ILE A 85 32.16 9.22 10.70
C ILE A 85 32.81 10.48 10.12
N GLY A 86 32.00 11.49 9.75
CA GLY A 86 32.50 12.77 9.24
C GLY A 86 33.38 13.51 10.28
N ILE A 87 33.01 13.48 11.57
CA ILE A 87 33.78 14.11 12.65
C ILE A 87 35.13 13.38 12.84
N LEU A 88 35.12 12.04 12.88
CA LEU A 88 36.34 11.25 13.03
C LEU A 88 37.29 11.43 11.84
N ALA A 89 36.78 11.48 10.65
CA ALA A 89 37.56 11.73 9.44
C ALA A 89 38.12 13.16 9.40
N ALA A 90 37.35 14.18 9.80
CA ALA A 90 37.82 15.56 9.85
C ALA A 90 38.87 15.80 10.96
N ASP A 91 38.89 14.94 12.00
CA ASP A 91 39.92 14.90 13.07
C ASP A 91 41.09 13.93 12.74
N GLU A 92 41.16 13.42 11.50
CA GLU A 92 42.24 12.53 11.00
C GLU A 92 42.35 11.17 11.74
N LYS A 93 41.25 10.72 12.34
CA LYS A 93 41.16 9.43 13.03
C LYS A 93 40.59 8.32 12.17
N LEU A 94 40.12 8.68 10.97
CA LEU A 94 39.55 7.78 10.01
C LEU A 94 40.01 8.17 8.61
N ASP A 95 40.34 7.18 7.78
CA ASP A 95 40.70 7.42 6.38
C ASP A 95 39.48 7.92 5.58
N SER A 96 39.59 9.10 4.99
CA SER A 96 38.53 9.76 4.24
C SER A 96 38.56 9.46 2.74
N SER A 97 39.50 8.70 2.23
CA SER A 97 39.77 8.51 0.79
C SER A 97 38.56 7.91 0.03
N HIS A 98 37.81 7.02 0.68
CA HIS A 98 36.70 6.30 0.08
C HIS A 98 35.32 6.70 0.63
N LEU A 99 35.20 7.73 1.48
CA LEU A 99 33.93 8.16 2.05
C LEU A 99 32.90 8.61 1.01
N ASN A 100 33.37 9.16 -0.11
CA ASN A 100 32.51 9.62 -1.21
C ASN A 100 31.92 8.48 -2.05
N GLU A 101 32.35 7.24 -1.86
CA GLU A 101 31.83 6.07 -2.55
C GLU A 101 30.58 5.50 -1.86
N PHE A 102 30.34 5.87 -0.59
CA PHE A 102 29.30 5.23 0.24
C PHE A 102 28.26 6.23 0.73
N LEU A 103 26.98 5.81 0.66
CA LEU A 103 25.89 6.44 1.41
C LEU A 103 25.79 5.77 2.77
N ILE A 104 25.84 6.56 3.84
CA ILE A 104 25.93 6.07 5.23
C ILE A 104 24.70 6.54 6.00
N MET A 105 23.97 5.62 6.65
CA MET A 105 22.82 5.94 7.49
C MET A 105 22.74 5.01 8.69
N GLY A 106 22.33 5.56 9.84
CA GLY A 106 22.13 4.78 11.07
C GLY A 106 21.99 5.68 12.30
N GLU A 107 21.15 5.28 13.24
CA GLU A 107 21.04 5.90 14.55
C GLU A 107 22.07 5.29 15.49
N LEU A 108 22.70 6.10 16.34
CA LEU A 108 23.66 5.62 17.33
C LEU A 108 23.04 5.58 18.72
N SER A 109 23.20 4.43 19.40
CA SER A 109 23.03 4.33 20.83
C SER A 109 24.25 4.87 21.57
N LEU A 110 24.13 5.15 22.88
CA LEU A 110 25.21 5.70 23.71
C LEU A 110 26.43 4.78 23.83
N ASP A 111 26.22 3.47 23.66
CA ASP A 111 27.29 2.44 23.69
C ASP A 111 27.98 2.23 22.32
N GLY A 112 27.56 2.98 21.30
CA GLY A 112 28.05 2.86 19.92
C GLY A 112 27.36 1.82 19.06
N SER A 113 26.31 1.14 19.55
CA SER A 113 25.46 0.27 18.73
C SER A 113 24.72 1.07 17.67
N VAL A 114 24.54 0.47 16.49
CA VAL A 114 23.81 1.07 15.36
C VAL A 114 22.39 0.52 15.32
N LEU A 115 21.41 1.41 15.55
CA LEU A 115 19.99 1.06 15.67
C LEU A 115 19.25 1.12 14.33
N PRO A 116 18.18 0.32 14.15
CA PRO A 116 17.38 0.29 12.94
C PRO A 116 16.74 1.64 12.60
N ILE A 117 16.62 1.93 11.31
CA ILE A 117 16.00 3.14 10.78
C ILE A 117 14.89 2.80 9.78
N SER A 118 14.00 3.75 9.48
CA SER A 118 12.92 3.59 8.50
C SER A 118 13.30 4.19 7.15
N GLY A 119 12.69 3.69 6.05
CA GLY A 119 12.86 4.26 4.72
C GLY A 119 14.19 3.91 4.04
N VAL A 120 14.81 2.80 4.40
CA VAL A 120 16.11 2.40 3.85
C VAL A 120 16.03 2.00 2.38
N LEU A 121 14.93 1.36 1.94
CA LEU A 121 14.76 0.97 0.54
C LEU A 121 14.76 2.18 -0.42
N PRO A 122 13.96 3.26 -0.24
CA PRO A 122 14.08 4.44 -1.09
C PRO A 122 15.46 5.10 -1.03
N MET A 123 16.15 5.09 0.12
CA MET A 123 17.52 5.59 0.23
C MET A 123 18.50 4.75 -0.60
N ALA A 124 18.39 3.42 -0.59
CA ALA A 124 19.22 2.52 -1.39
C ALA A 124 18.97 2.69 -2.90
N ILE A 125 17.70 2.85 -3.31
CA ILE A 125 17.36 3.16 -4.70
C ILE A 125 18.02 4.46 -5.13
N LYS A 126 17.96 5.50 -4.28
CA LYS A 126 18.58 6.80 -4.57
C LYS A 126 20.10 6.72 -4.63
N ALA A 127 20.73 5.96 -3.73
CA ALA A 127 22.17 5.72 -3.75
C ALA A 127 22.61 5.11 -5.09
N ARG A 128 21.91 4.06 -5.57
CA ARG A 128 22.19 3.45 -6.88
C ARG A 128 22.00 4.43 -8.03
N GLU A 129 20.90 5.22 -8.04
CA GLU A 129 20.64 6.22 -9.10
C GLU A 129 21.74 7.27 -9.22
N LEU A 130 22.34 7.65 -8.09
CA LEU A 130 23.42 8.63 -8.02
C LEU A 130 24.81 8.02 -8.26
N GLY A 131 24.91 6.69 -8.47
CA GLY A 131 26.15 6.01 -8.80
C GLY A 131 27.08 5.75 -7.60
N PHE A 132 26.56 5.74 -6.36
CA PHE A 132 27.32 5.27 -5.21
C PHE A 132 27.72 3.81 -5.40
N LYS A 133 28.94 3.46 -4.98
CA LYS A 133 29.44 2.10 -4.98
C LYS A 133 28.66 1.23 -3.99
N GLY A 134 28.41 1.78 -2.79
CA GLY A 134 27.74 1.04 -1.76
C GLY A 134 26.98 1.89 -0.73
N MET A 135 26.35 1.18 0.19
CA MET A 135 25.59 1.74 1.29
C MET A 135 25.92 1.03 2.60
N ILE A 136 26.18 1.80 3.66
CA ILE A 136 26.40 1.30 5.03
C ILE A 136 25.17 1.63 5.86
N VAL A 137 24.52 0.60 6.42
CA VAL A 137 23.25 0.71 7.15
C VAL A 137 23.25 -0.20 8.38
N PRO A 138 22.32 -0.01 9.34
CA PRO A 138 22.16 -0.96 10.43
C PRO A 138 21.96 -2.39 9.92
N GLN A 139 22.53 -3.40 10.61
CA GLN A 139 22.42 -4.81 10.24
C GLN A 139 20.96 -5.26 10.03
N ALA A 140 20.04 -4.76 10.86
CA ALA A 140 18.62 -5.06 10.76
C ALA A 140 17.97 -4.56 9.44
N ASN A 141 18.55 -3.54 8.80
CA ASN A 141 18.08 -2.97 7.52
C ASN A 141 18.86 -3.47 6.29
N ALA A 142 19.95 -4.20 6.49
CA ALA A 142 20.83 -4.59 5.38
C ALA A 142 20.11 -5.42 4.31
N THR A 143 19.24 -6.34 4.71
CA THR A 143 18.45 -7.17 3.77
C THR A 143 17.44 -6.35 2.97
N GLU A 144 16.84 -5.31 3.57
CA GLU A 144 15.94 -4.36 2.90
C GLU A 144 16.68 -3.56 1.82
N ALA A 145 17.85 -3.02 2.15
CA ALA A 145 18.68 -2.27 1.18
C ALA A 145 19.20 -3.16 0.05
N ALA A 146 19.60 -4.40 0.37
CA ALA A 146 20.19 -5.35 -0.58
C ALA A 146 19.20 -5.89 -1.64
N VAL A 147 17.90 -5.55 -1.55
CA VAL A 147 16.93 -5.76 -2.64
C VAL A 147 17.33 -4.97 -3.90
N VAL A 148 18.08 -3.87 -3.75
CA VAL A 148 18.51 -3.01 -4.83
C VAL A 148 19.74 -3.60 -5.50
N ASN A 149 19.58 -4.08 -6.74
CA ASN A 149 20.68 -4.62 -7.52
C ASN A 149 21.72 -3.53 -7.89
N ASN A 150 22.96 -3.94 -8.07
CA ASN A 150 24.08 -3.06 -8.45
C ASN A 150 24.39 -1.98 -7.38
N LEU A 151 24.23 -2.30 -6.11
CA LEU A 151 24.64 -1.52 -4.97
C LEU A 151 25.24 -2.48 -3.92
N GLU A 152 26.46 -2.23 -3.49
CA GLU A 152 27.09 -3.02 -2.41
C GLU A 152 26.48 -2.59 -1.08
N VAL A 153 25.84 -3.50 -0.36
CA VAL A 153 25.20 -3.18 0.93
C VAL A 153 25.96 -3.84 2.08
N TYR A 154 26.31 -3.04 3.05
CA TYR A 154 27.04 -3.48 4.24
C TYR A 154 26.20 -3.19 5.50
N GLY A 155 25.81 -4.26 6.20
CA GLY A 155 25.16 -4.19 7.50
C GLY A 155 26.17 -4.04 8.61
N VAL A 156 25.88 -3.15 9.57
CA VAL A 156 26.76 -2.90 10.72
C VAL A 156 25.95 -2.90 12.02
N ASP A 157 26.57 -3.44 13.08
CA ASP A 157 25.98 -3.49 14.41
C ASP A 157 26.51 -2.38 15.32
N ASN A 158 27.72 -1.85 15.05
CA ASN A 158 28.34 -0.82 15.89
C ASN A 158 29.27 0.11 15.10
N LEU A 159 29.53 1.27 15.69
CA LEU A 159 30.39 2.31 15.11
C LEU A 159 31.84 1.82 14.88
N SER A 160 32.36 0.95 15.75
CA SER A 160 33.76 0.42 15.65
C SER A 160 33.95 -0.37 14.35
N GLN A 161 32.96 -1.13 13.88
CA GLN A 161 33.02 -1.85 12.60
C GLN A 161 33.20 -0.89 11.43
N VAL A 162 32.45 0.25 11.43
CA VAL A 162 32.53 1.25 10.34
C VAL A 162 33.90 1.96 10.36
N ILE A 163 34.40 2.31 11.55
CA ILE A 163 35.77 2.87 11.74
C ILE A 163 36.82 1.89 11.20
N GLY A 164 36.73 0.63 11.59
CA GLY A 164 37.65 -0.42 11.16
C GLY A 164 37.62 -0.66 9.66
N PHE A 165 36.45 -0.60 9.06
CA PHE A 165 36.27 -0.75 7.61
C PHE A 165 37.02 0.33 6.82
N PHE A 166 36.79 1.60 7.15
CA PHE A 166 37.49 2.70 6.46
C PHE A 166 38.99 2.75 6.73
N ASN A 167 39.44 2.32 7.94
CA ASN A 167 40.86 2.22 8.27
C ASN A 167 41.53 0.92 7.79
N GLY A 168 40.80 0.04 7.07
CA GLY A 168 41.32 -1.23 6.57
C GLY A 168 41.63 -2.29 7.61
N THR A 169 41.18 -2.10 8.86
CA THR A 169 41.41 -3.03 9.99
C THR A 169 40.27 -4.01 10.22
N TYR A 170 39.12 -3.80 9.59
CA TYR A 170 37.94 -4.66 9.66
C TYR A 170 37.31 -4.85 8.26
N ILE A 171 36.95 -6.07 7.94
CA ILE A 171 36.28 -6.40 6.65
C ILE A 171 34.78 -6.55 6.91
N LEU A 172 33.98 -5.70 6.29
CA LEU A 172 32.54 -5.84 6.28
C LEU A 172 32.12 -6.87 5.23
N SER A 173 31.23 -7.78 5.61
CA SER A 173 30.64 -8.73 4.68
C SER A 173 29.49 -8.08 3.90
N GLN A 174 29.52 -8.18 2.57
CA GLN A 174 28.45 -7.69 1.72
C GLN A 174 27.17 -8.52 1.95
N THR A 175 26.06 -7.84 2.17
CA THR A 175 24.73 -8.48 2.22
C THR A 175 24.21 -8.67 0.81
N ILE A 176 23.98 -9.92 0.41
CA ILE A 176 23.50 -10.28 -0.94
C ILE A 176 22.10 -10.89 -0.81
N VAL A 177 21.16 -10.40 -1.61
CA VAL A 177 19.79 -10.92 -1.70
C VAL A 177 19.49 -11.32 -3.15
N ASN A 178 19.10 -12.58 -3.36
CA ASN A 178 18.60 -13.01 -4.67
C ASN A 178 17.11 -12.69 -4.79
N THR A 179 16.82 -11.45 -5.17
CA THR A 179 15.45 -10.91 -5.26
C THR A 179 14.54 -11.76 -6.15
N ARG A 180 15.06 -12.36 -7.23
CA ARG A 180 14.26 -13.18 -8.17
C ARG A 180 13.84 -14.51 -7.58
N GLU A 181 14.73 -15.21 -6.90
CA GLU A 181 14.43 -16.49 -6.26
C GLU A 181 13.45 -16.34 -5.10
N GLU A 182 13.65 -15.33 -4.26
CA GLU A 182 12.76 -15.06 -3.14
C GLU A 182 11.38 -14.64 -3.59
N PHE A 183 11.29 -13.81 -4.63
CA PHE A 183 10.04 -13.41 -5.22
C PHE A 183 9.24 -14.62 -5.76
N GLY A 184 9.92 -15.57 -6.42
CA GLY A 184 9.27 -16.78 -6.95
C GLY A 184 8.78 -17.75 -5.87
N ARG A 185 9.50 -17.87 -4.75
CA ARG A 185 9.15 -18.83 -3.66
C ARG A 185 8.04 -18.35 -2.74
N ALA A 186 8.00 -17.06 -2.43
CA ALA A 186 7.13 -16.50 -1.39
C ALA A 186 5.73 -16.10 -1.87
N SER A 187 5.45 -16.09 -3.18
CA SER A 187 4.21 -15.56 -3.75
C SER A 187 2.99 -16.49 -3.60
N ASN A 188 3.14 -17.72 -3.13
CA ASN A 188 2.08 -18.76 -3.17
C ASN A 188 1.65 -19.33 -1.80
N VAL A 189 2.10 -18.74 -0.69
CA VAL A 189 1.70 -19.21 0.65
C VAL A 189 0.64 -18.28 1.22
N PHE A 190 -0.57 -18.78 1.43
CA PHE A 190 -1.70 -18.04 1.99
C PHE A 190 -2.24 -18.74 3.23
N ASP A 191 -2.64 -17.96 4.24
CA ASP A 191 -3.18 -18.46 5.51
C ASP A 191 -4.62 -19.01 5.37
N TYR A 192 -5.33 -18.64 4.31
CA TYR A 192 -6.74 -18.98 4.09
C TYR A 192 -6.98 -19.43 2.65
N ASP A 193 -7.90 -20.40 2.48
CA ASP A 193 -8.33 -20.90 1.17
C ASP A 193 -9.86 -20.82 1.00
N PHE A 194 -10.32 -20.65 -0.24
CA PHE A 194 -11.76 -20.62 -0.57
C PHE A 194 -12.41 -21.99 -0.52
N ASP A 195 -11.65 -23.09 -0.48
CA ASP A 195 -12.18 -24.46 -0.32
C ASP A 195 -12.89 -24.65 1.02
N GLU A 196 -12.52 -23.84 2.05
CA GLU A 196 -13.18 -23.82 3.36
C GLU A 196 -14.56 -23.13 3.33
N VAL A 197 -14.88 -22.37 2.28
CA VAL A 197 -16.15 -21.65 2.13
C VAL A 197 -17.19 -22.56 1.50
N LYS A 198 -18.15 -22.99 2.29
CA LYS A 198 -19.26 -23.83 1.83
C LYS A 198 -20.38 -22.98 1.25
N GLY A 199 -20.85 -23.33 0.04
CA GLY A 199 -21.86 -22.56 -0.67
C GLY A 199 -21.35 -21.18 -1.11
N GLN A 200 -22.25 -20.20 -1.22
CA GLN A 200 -21.94 -18.81 -1.59
C GLN A 200 -21.34 -18.67 -3.01
N GLU A 201 -21.73 -19.52 -3.95
CA GLU A 201 -21.12 -19.56 -5.29
C GLU A 201 -21.23 -18.20 -6.02
N ASN A 202 -22.36 -17.49 -5.85
CA ASN A 202 -22.53 -16.15 -6.42
C ASN A 202 -21.52 -15.12 -5.87
N VAL A 203 -21.18 -15.25 -4.58
CA VAL A 203 -20.22 -14.36 -3.94
C VAL A 203 -18.79 -14.70 -4.37
N LYS A 204 -18.47 -16.01 -4.48
CA LYS A 204 -17.18 -16.47 -5.03
C LYS A 204 -17.00 -15.96 -6.46
N ARG A 205 -18.03 -16.08 -7.32
CA ARG A 205 -18.01 -15.56 -8.69
C ARG A 205 -17.82 -14.04 -8.71
N ALA A 206 -18.50 -13.29 -7.84
CA ALA A 206 -18.30 -11.85 -7.73
C ALA A 206 -16.87 -11.49 -7.30
N PHE A 207 -16.26 -12.24 -6.38
CA PHE A 207 -14.87 -12.05 -6.01
C PHE A 207 -13.89 -12.40 -7.13
N GLU A 208 -14.17 -13.43 -7.90
CA GLU A 208 -13.40 -13.78 -9.10
C GLU A 208 -13.42 -12.63 -10.12
N VAL A 209 -14.61 -12.10 -10.44
CA VAL A 209 -14.77 -10.95 -11.35
C VAL A 209 -14.06 -9.72 -10.79
N ALA A 210 -14.25 -9.41 -9.50
CA ALA A 210 -13.62 -8.27 -8.85
C ALA A 210 -12.09 -8.38 -8.87
N SER A 211 -11.54 -9.57 -8.60
CA SER A 211 -10.09 -9.84 -8.63
C SER A 211 -9.51 -9.76 -10.03
N ALA A 212 -10.21 -10.29 -11.02
CA ALA A 212 -9.79 -10.28 -12.41
C ALA A 212 -9.75 -8.86 -12.99
N GLY A 213 -10.74 -8.02 -12.69
CA GLY A 213 -10.84 -6.65 -13.21
C GLY A 213 -10.24 -5.58 -12.32
N GLY A 214 -9.90 -5.88 -11.07
CA GLY A 214 -9.50 -4.87 -10.07
C GLY A 214 -10.68 -4.00 -9.62
N HIS A 215 -11.88 -4.56 -9.57
CA HIS A 215 -13.11 -3.84 -9.27
C HIS A 215 -13.37 -3.69 -7.77
N ASN A 216 -13.91 -2.56 -7.37
CA ASN A 216 -14.37 -2.32 -6.01
C ASN A 216 -15.67 -3.08 -5.74
N ILE A 217 -15.80 -3.69 -4.56
CA ILE A 217 -16.94 -4.54 -4.21
C ILE A 217 -17.54 -4.18 -2.85
N LEU A 218 -18.87 -4.16 -2.78
CA LEU A 218 -19.65 -4.00 -1.56
C LEU A 218 -20.42 -5.29 -1.27
N LEU A 219 -20.23 -5.82 -0.09
CA LEU A 219 -20.90 -7.01 0.43
C LEU A 219 -22.03 -6.59 1.37
N VAL A 220 -23.25 -6.96 1.05
CA VAL A 220 -24.42 -6.64 1.87
C VAL A 220 -25.05 -7.93 2.39
N GLY A 221 -25.22 -8.08 3.69
CA GLY A 221 -25.83 -9.29 4.24
C GLY A 221 -25.99 -9.23 5.77
N PRO A 222 -26.78 -10.15 6.34
CA PRO A 222 -27.06 -10.17 7.76
C PRO A 222 -25.79 -10.45 8.61
N PRO A 223 -25.82 -10.15 9.90
CA PRO A 223 -24.76 -10.55 10.81
C PRO A 223 -24.52 -12.06 10.75
N GLY A 224 -23.26 -12.49 10.79
CA GLY A 224 -22.89 -13.90 10.74
C GLY A 224 -22.97 -14.57 9.37
N SER A 225 -23.23 -13.83 8.28
CA SER A 225 -23.26 -14.39 6.90
C SER A 225 -21.87 -14.69 6.29
N GLY A 226 -20.79 -14.41 7.02
CA GLY A 226 -19.42 -14.74 6.56
C GLY A 226 -18.72 -13.66 5.76
N LYS A 227 -19.23 -12.41 5.69
CA LYS A 227 -18.65 -11.29 4.92
C LYS A 227 -17.16 -11.10 5.16
N SER A 228 -16.76 -10.89 6.40
CA SER A 228 -15.38 -10.64 6.81
C SER A 228 -14.48 -11.87 6.62
N MET A 229 -15.04 -13.09 6.82
CA MET A 229 -14.37 -14.35 6.57
C MET A 229 -14.00 -14.51 5.08
N MET A 230 -14.91 -14.20 4.18
CA MET A 230 -14.68 -14.27 2.73
C MET A 230 -13.72 -13.17 2.26
N ALA A 231 -13.86 -11.94 2.77
CA ALA A 231 -12.94 -10.85 2.41
C ALA A 231 -11.47 -11.16 2.75
N LYS A 232 -11.21 -11.83 3.89
CA LYS A 232 -9.85 -12.25 4.29
C LYS A 232 -9.22 -13.28 3.36
N ARG A 233 -10.03 -14.02 2.58
CA ARG A 233 -9.55 -15.00 1.60
C ARG A 233 -9.22 -14.40 0.24
N LEU A 234 -9.68 -13.17 -0.01
CA LEU A 234 -9.50 -12.52 -1.31
C LEU A 234 -8.04 -12.39 -1.77
N PRO A 235 -7.04 -12.14 -0.89
CA PRO A 235 -5.63 -12.14 -1.30
C PRO A 235 -5.18 -13.44 -1.98
N SER A 236 -5.77 -14.59 -1.63
CA SER A 236 -5.38 -15.90 -2.18
C SER A 236 -5.77 -16.10 -3.65
N ILE A 237 -6.73 -15.32 -4.17
CA ILE A 237 -7.19 -15.39 -5.56
C ILE A 237 -6.71 -14.22 -6.42
N LEU A 238 -6.09 -13.19 -5.82
CA LEU A 238 -5.51 -12.08 -6.57
C LEU A 238 -4.31 -12.54 -7.41
N PRO A 239 -4.07 -11.94 -8.58
CA PRO A 239 -2.85 -12.19 -9.34
C PRO A 239 -1.62 -11.80 -8.52
N PRO A 240 -0.47 -12.49 -8.68
CA PRO A 240 0.76 -12.15 -7.98
C PRO A 240 1.17 -10.71 -8.27
N LEU A 241 1.94 -10.09 -7.35
CA LEU A 241 2.58 -8.80 -7.63
C LEU A 241 3.58 -8.97 -8.78
N THR A 242 3.72 -7.97 -9.62
CA THR A 242 4.90 -7.83 -10.47
C THR A 242 6.08 -7.33 -9.61
N LEU A 243 7.30 -7.48 -10.09
CA LEU A 243 8.48 -6.98 -9.36
C LEU A 243 8.38 -5.46 -9.11
N GLN A 244 7.85 -4.71 -10.07
CA GLN A 244 7.65 -3.26 -9.94
C GLN A 244 6.61 -2.94 -8.88
N GLU A 245 5.44 -3.60 -8.90
CA GLU A 245 4.41 -3.45 -7.84
C GLU A 245 4.97 -3.81 -6.46
N ALA A 246 5.77 -4.88 -6.38
CA ALA A 246 6.39 -5.32 -5.13
C ALA A 246 7.36 -4.26 -4.57
N LEU A 247 8.20 -3.67 -5.43
CA LEU A 247 9.12 -2.60 -5.05
C LEU A 247 8.37 -1.35 -4.58
N GLU A 248 7.35 -0.89 -5.33
CA GLU A 248 6.52 0.26 -4.93
C GLU A 248 5.83 0.03 -3.57
N THR A 249 5.22 -1.14 -3.41
CA THR A 249 4.55 -1.50 -2.16
C THR A 249 5.55 -1.55 -1.00
N THR A 250 6.72 -2.15 -1.23
CA THR A 250 7.78 -2.23 -0.21
C THR A 250 8.30 -0.85 0.17
N LYS A 251 8.49 0.08 -0.79
CA LYS A 251 8.87 1.48 -0.50
C LYS A 251 7.91 2.16 0.48
N ILE A 252 6.59 2.04 0.23
CA ILE A 252 5.56 2.63 1.10
C ILE A 252 5.66 2.06 2.52
N HIS A 253 5.79 0.74 2.64
CA HIS A 253 5.89 0.07 3.94
C HIS A 253 7.21 0.34 4.65
N SER A 254 8.31 0.52 3.91
CA SER A 254 9.63 0.93 4.42
C SER A 254 9.55 2.32 5.06
N VAL A 255 9.00 3.30 4.34
CA VAL A 255 8.81 4.68 4.83
C VAL A 255 7.92 4.71 6.06
N ALA A 256 6.84 3.92 6.08
CA ALA A 256 5.94 3.82 7.22
C ALA A 256 6.53 3.08 8.44
N GLY A 257 7.74 2.52 8.35
CA GLY A 257 8.33 1.68 9.39
C GLY A 257 7.52 0.41 9.67
N LYS A 258 6.79 -0.12 8.67
CA LYS A 258 5.89 -1.27 8.79
C LYS A 258 6.46 -2.56 8.18
N LEU A 259 7.69 -2.54 7.68
CA LEU A 259 8.38 -3.77 7.30
C LEU A 259 8.72 -4.56 8.57
N LYS A 260 8.33 -5.82 8.61
CA LYS A 260 8.74 -6.72 9.70
C LYS A 260 10.25 -6.94 9.60
N GLY A 261 10.94 -6.97 10.74
CA GLY A 261 12.39 -7.15 10.79
C GLY A 261 12.84 -8.34 9.95
N GLY A 262 13.80 -8.10 9.04
CA GLY A 262 14.30 -9.10 8.09
C GLY A 262 13.47 -9.28 6.81
N SER A 263 12.36 -8.55 6.62
CA SER A 263 11.61 -8.57 5.36
C SER A 263 12.41 -7.89 4.25
N LYS A 264 12.66 -8.62 3.17
CA LYS A 264 13.47 -8.17 2.03
C LYS A 264 12.61 -7.46 0.99
N LEU A 265 11.50 -8.08 0.60
CA LEU A 265 10.56 -7.57 -0.41
C LEU A 265 9.15 -8.06 -0.05
N MET A 266 8.16 -7.22 -0.22
CA MET A 266 6.76 -7.65 -0.13
C MET A 266 6.39 -8.44 -1.37
N THR A 267 6.09 -9.72 -1.19
CA THR A 267 5.74 -10.66 -2.27
C THR A 267 4.25 -10.92 -2.37
N GLN A 268 3.50 -10.58 -1.32
CA GLN A 268 2.04 -10.71 -1.27
C GLN A 268 1.38 -9.35 -1.31
N ARG A 269 0.20 -9.29 -1.93
CA ARG A 269 -0.62 -8.08 -1.94
C ARG A 269 -1.08 -7.74 -0.52
N PRO A 270 -0.87 -6.51 -0.04
CA PRO A 270 -1.28 -6.13 1.31
C PRO A 270 -2.80 -6.21 1.48
N PHE A 271 -3.22 -6.67 2.66
CA PHE A 271 -4.61 -6.63 3.11
C PHE A 271 -4.69 -5.74 4.34
N ARG A 272 -5.34 -4.58 4.21
CA ARG A 272 -5.50 -3.60 5.28
C ARG A 272 -6.96 -3.55 5.70
N SER A 273 -7.19 -3.67 7.00
CA SER A 273 -8.54 -3.66 7.59
C SER A 273 -8.59 -2.70 8.78
N PRO A 274 -8.65 -1.38 8.52
CA PRO A 274 -8.76 -0.42 9.61
C PRO A 274 -10.12 -0.54 10.31
N HIS A 275 -10.13 -0.31 11.61
CA HIS A 275 -11.36 -0.28 12.39
C HIS A 275 -12.18 0.97 12.03
N HIS A 276 -13.52 0.92 12.14
CA HIS A 276 -14.40 2.03 11.77
C HIS A 276 -14.20 3.30 12.62
N THR A 277 -13.52 3.20 13.78
CA THR A 277 -13.15 4.36 14.62
C THR A 277 -11.89 5.10 14.15
N ILE A 278 -11.28 4.68 13.04
CA ILE A 278 -10.07 5.33 12.49
C ILE A 278 -10.30 6.82 12.23
N SER A 279 -9.29 7.64 12.47
CA SER A 279 -9.34 9.06 12.10
C SER A 279 -9.06 9.27 10.60
N PRO A 280 -9.55 10.36 9.98
CA PRO A 280 -9.23 10.70 8.59
C PRO A 280 -7.71 10.76 8.33
N VAL A 281 -6.93 11.32 9.25
CA VAL A 281 -5.47 11.41 9.14
C VAL A 281 -4.81 10.04 9.16
N ALA A 282 -5.26 9.11 10.00
CA ALA A 282 -4.72 7.76 10.04
C ALA A 282 -5.09 6.96 8.77
N LEU A 283 -6.26 7.24 8.17
CA LEU A 283 -6.68 6.58 6.94
C LEU A 283 -5.91 7.11 5.72
N VAL A 284 -5.86 8.42 5.53
CA VAL A 284 -5.31 9.08 4.33
C VAL A 284 -3.80 9.30 4.45
N GLY A 285 -3.32 9.53 5.65
CA GLY A 285 -1.97 9.94 5.93
C GLY A 285 -1.90 11.40 6.36
N GLY A 286 -0.76 11.82 6.83
CA GLY A 286 -0.54 13.18 7.33
C GLY A 286 0.23 13.22 8.64
N GLY A 287 -0.03 14.23 9.46
CA GLY A 287 0.72 14.51 10.68
C GLY A 287 1.65 15.69 10.51
N THR A 288 2.43 15.99 11.55
CA THR A 288 3.46 17.06 11.52
C THR A 288 4.57 16.68 10.52
N ASN A 289 4.94 15.41 10.51
CA ASN A 289 5.79 14.78 9.51
C ASN A 289 4.86 13.88 8.69
N PRO A 290 4.55 14.24 7.44
CA PRO A 290 3.60 13.49 6.66
C PRO A 290 4.04 12.03 6.48
N MET A 291 3.19 11.11 6.92
CA MET A 291 3.40 9.65 6.80
C MET A 291 2.26 9.05 5.96
N PRO A 292 2.51 7.96 5.21
CA PRO A 292 1.46 7.28 4.46
C PRO A 292 0.43 6.68 5.42
N GLY A 293 -0.87 6.84 5.09
CA GLY A 293 -1.99 6.27 5.83
C GLY A 293 -2.33 4.83 5.42
N GLU A 294 -3.39 4.26 6.04
CA GLU A 294 -3.85 2.89 5.77
C GLU A 294 -4.21 2.66 4.29
N ILE A 295 -4.71 3.69 3.58
CA ILE A 295 -5.02 3.60 2.14
C ILE A 295 -3.74 3.39 1.32
N SER A 296 -2.68 4.15 1.62
CA SER A 296 -1.40 3.98 0.93
C SER A 296 -0.71 2.67 1.31
N LEU A 297 -0.86 2.21 2.55
CA LEU A 297 -0.40 0.89 2.98
C LEU A 297 -1.16 -0.26 2.30
N ALA A 298 -2.36 0.00 1.74
CA ALA A 298 -3.12 -0.95 0.94
C ALA A 298 -2.75 -0.92 -0.55
N HIS A 299 -1.82 -0.06 -0.97
CA HIS A 299 -1.42 0.09 -2.37
C HIS A 299 -1.05 -1.26 -3.01
N ASN A 300 -1.50 -1.51 -4.24
CA ASN A 300 -1.40 -2.79 -4.95
C ASN A 300 -2.06 -3.99 -4.25
N GLY A 301 -2.92 -3.74 -3.27
CA GLY A 301 -3.61 -4.73 -2.47
C GLY A 301 -5.06 -4.40 -2.20
N ILE A 302 -5.54 -4.70 -1.00
CA ILE A 302 -6.93 -4.59 -0.59
C ILE A 302 -7.05 -3.66 0.62
N SER A 303 -7.98 -2.72 0.55
CA SER A 303 -8.51 -1.99 1.71
C SER A 303 -9.89 -2.55 2.06
N PHE A 304 -9.98 -3.27 3.17
CA PHE A 304 -11.23 -3.85 3.66
C PHE A 304 -11.85 -2.97 4.74
N LEU A 305 -13.04 -2.43 4.45
CA LEU A 305 -13.82 -1.61 5.37
C LEU A 305 -15.04 -2.39 5.85
N ASP A 306 -14.92 -3.02 7.03
CA ASP A 306 -16.03 -3.74 7.67
C ASP A 306 -16.98 -2.74 8.37
N GLU A 307 -18.26 -3.05 8.44
CA GLU A 307 -19.28 -2.16 9.00
C GLU A 307 -19.27 -0.76 8.35
N PHE A 308 -19.22 -0.73 7.02
CA PHE A 308 -18.98 0.47 6.20
C PHE A 308 -19.81 1.70 6.59
N PRO A 309 -21.14 1.61 6.91
CA PRO A 309 -21.91 2.77 7.34
C PRO A 309 -21.58 3.29 8.76
N GLU A 310 -20.77 2.55 9.54
CA GLU A 310 -20.39 2.97 10.89
C GLU A 310 -19.11 3.82 10.93
N PHE A 311 -18.40 3.91 9.81
CA PHE A 311 -17.29 4.87 9.69
C PHE A 311 -17.77 6.31 9.81
N ASN A 312 -16.98 7.16 10.44
CA ASN A 312 -17.27 8.59 10.49
C ASN A 312 -17.46 9.16 9.09
N ARG A 313 -18.44 10.05 8.94
CA ARG A 313 -18.73 10.68 7.65
C ARG A 313 -17.53 11.38 7.03
N SER A 314 -16.72 12.06 7.83
CA SER A 314 -15.48 12.69 7.38
C SER A 314 -14.43 11.71 6.83
N VAL A 315 -14.46 10.45 7.29
CA VAL A 315 -13.60 9.36 6.77
C VAL A 315 -14.11 8.88 5.42
N LEU A 316 -15.43 8.73 5.28
CA LEU A 316 -16.04 8.29 4.01
C LEU A 316 -15.97 9.36 2.92
N GLU A 317 -16.01 10.65 3.28
CA GLU A 317 -15.95 11.78 2.33
C GLU A 317 -14.57 11.97 1.69
N VAL A 318 -13.49 11.44 2.27
CA VAL A 318 -12.15 11.50 1.64
C VAL A 318 -11.86 10.31 0.71
N MET A 319 -12.66 9.23 0.78
CA MET A 319 -12.46 8.01 -0.01
C MET A 319 -12.66 8.17 -1.54
N PRO A 320 -13.60 8.98 -2.05
CA PRO A 320 -13.84 9.10 -3.48
C PRO A 320 -12.61 9.49 -4.30
N GLN A 321 -11.78 10.38 -3.79
CA GLN A 321 -10.58 10.84 -4.49
C GLN A 321 -9.57 9.70 -4.72
N PRO A 322 -9.04 9.00 -3.71
CA PRO A 322 -8.07 7.92 -3.95
C PRO A 322 -8.64 6.75 -4.77
N LEU A 323 -9.94 6.50 -4.73
CA LEU A 323 -10.57 5.48 -5.58
C LEU A 323 -10.59 5.87 -7.07
N GLU A 324 -10.53 7.16 -7.40
CA GLU A 324 -10.49 7.66 -8.77
C GLU A 324 -9.06 7.93 -9.24
N ASP A 325 -8.32 8.74 -8.47
CA ASP A 325 -7.00 9.25 -8.84
C ASP A 325 -5.86 8.26 -8.53
N ARG A 326 -6.07 7.28 -7.63
CA ARG A 326 -5.09 6.28 -7.15
C ARG A 326 -3.85 6.86 -6.50
N HIS A 327 -3.92 8.07 -6.10
CA HIS A 327 -2.96 8.73 -5.23
C HIS A 327 -3.68 9.61 -4.23
N ILE A 328 -2.97 9.96 -3.16
CA ILE A 328 -3.42 10.87 -2.12
C ILE A 328 -2.42 11.99 -2.02
N THR A 329 -2.88 13.22 -2.19
CA THR A 329 -2.09 14.41 -1.98
C THR A 329 -2.27 14.92 -0.56
N VAL A 330 -1.22 14.83 0.24
CA VAL A 330 -1.17 15.43 1.58
C VAL A 330 -0.54 16.81 1.47
N ALA A 331 -1.40 17.85 1.43
CA ALA A 331 -0.96 19.24 1.39
C ALA A 331 -0.86 19.81 2.82
N ARG A 332 0.27 20.43 3.14
CA ARG A 332 0.54 21.19 4.36
C ARG A 332 1.23 22.50 3.99
N ALA A 333 1.25 23.48 4.88
CA ALA A 333 1.81 24.81 4.61
C ALA A 333 3.25 24.80 4.04
N LYS A 334 4.03 23.75 4.34
CA LYS A 334 5.44 23.63 3.90
C LYS A 334 5.69 22.50 2.91
N TYR A 335 4.75 21.56 2.73
CA TYR A 335 4.95 20.34 1.95
C TYR A 335 3.68 19.97 1.20
N THR A 336 3.84 19.52 -0.02
CA THR A 336 2.83 18.78 -0.77
C THR A 336 3.47 17.45 -1.16
N ILE A 337 2.92 16.35 -0.66
CA ILE A 337 3.45 15.00 -0.87
C ILE A 337 2.34 14.14 -1.45
N ASP A 338 2.65 13.44 -2.52
CA ASP A 338 1.77 12.46 -3.14
C ASP A 338 2.16 11.05 -2.69
N TYR A 339 1.18 10.32 -2.17
CA TYR A 339 1.32 8.91 -1.83
C TYR A 339 0.52 8.06 -2.80
N PRO A 340 1.10 6.99 -3.38
CA PRO A 340 0.33 6.02 -4.16
C PRO A 340 -0.80 5.40 -3.34
N ALA A 341 -1.97 5.24 -3.96
CA ALA A 341 -3.18 4.72 -3.33
C ALA A 341 -4.00 3.84 -4.31
N GLY A 342 -3.31 3.08 -5.16
CA GLY A 342 -3.93 2.14 -6.09
C GLY A 342 -4.30 0.85 -5.38
N PHE A 343 -5.46 0.78 -4.75
CA PHE A 343 -5.98 -0.37 -4.01
C PHE A 343 -7.34 -0.80 -4.54
N MET A 344 -7.74 -2.02 -4.21
CA MET A 344 -9.10 -2.53 -4.39
C MET A 344 -9.89 -2.32 -3.10
N LEU A 345 -10.99 -1.59 -3.17
CA LEU A 345 -11.90 -1.42 -2.04
C LEU A 345 -12.80 -2.65 -1.92
N VAL A 346 -12.77 -3.27 -0.76
CA VAL A 346 -13.76 -4.27 -0.33
C VAL A 346 -14.48 -3.69 0.87
N ALA A 347 -15.77 -3.43 0.74
CA ALA A 347 -16.58 -2.92 1.84
C ALA A 347 -17.61 -3.97 2.27
N SER A 348 -17.97 -4.01 3.54
CA SER A 348 -19.06 -4.85 4.03
C SER A 348 -20.02 -4.08 4.89
N MET A 349 -21.31 -4.40 4.77
CA MET A 349 -22.35 -3.78 5.58
C MET A 349 -23.51 -4.72 5.86
N ASN A 350 -24.29 -4.40 6.86
CA ASN A 350 -25.59 -4.99 7.06
C ASN A 350 -26.64 -4.29 6.17
N PRO A 351 -27.75 -4.95 5.80
CA PRO A 351 -28.79 -4.34 4.97
C PRO A 351 -29.60 -3.25 5.66
N CYS A 352 -29.57 -3.23 7.01
CA CYS A 352 -30.23 -2.24 7.85
C CYS A 352 -29.62 -2.26 9.27
N PRO A 353 -30.00 -1.35 10.20
CA PRO A 353 -29.48 -1.35 11.56
C PRO A 353 -29.70 -2.65 12.35
N CYS A 354 -30.84 -3.33 12.20
CA CYS A 354 -31.07 -4.62 12.85
C CYS A 354 -30.41 -5.81 12.11
N GLY A 355 -30.00 -5.62 10.83
CA GLY A 355 -29.33 -6.61 10.01
C GLY A 355 -30.24 -7.59 9.27
N TYR A 356 -31.56 -7.49 9.38
CA TYR A 356 -32.50 -8.49 8.84
C TYR A 356 -33.42 -7.97 7.73
N TYR A 357 -33.16 -6.83 7.14
CA TYR A 357 -33.91 -6.35 6.00
C TYR A 357 -33.76 -7.33 4.82
N ASN A 358 -34.87 -7.73 4.20
CA ASN A 358 -34.95 -8.78 3.16
C ASN A 358 -34.41 -10.17 3.59
N HIS A 359 -34.32 -10.46 4.89
CA HIS A 359 -33.88 -11.78 5.36
C HIS A 359 -34.99 -12.84 5.10
N PRO A 360 -34.63 -14.05 4.58
CA PRO A 360 -35.63 -15.04 4.18
C PRO A 360 -36.47 -15.61 5.32
N THR A 361 -35.95 -15.62 6.56
CA THR A 361 -36.59 -16.28 7.72
C THR A 361 -36.76 -15.38 8.95
N LYS A 362 -36.11 -14.22 9.01
CA LYS A 362 -36.18 -13.30 10.15
C LYS A 362 -36.81 -11.98 9.74
N GLU A 363 -37.74 -11.47 10.54
CA GLU A 363 -38.38 -10.19 10.28
C GLU A 363 -37.47 -9.01 10.65
N CYS A 364 -37.50 -7.98 9.81
CA CYS A 364 -36.80 -6.73 10.08
C CYS A 364 -37.62 -5.90 11.07
N THR A 365 -36.99 -5.49 12.16
CA THR A 365 -37.61 -4.66 13.24
C THR A 365 -37.42 -3.16 13.01
N CYS A 366 -36.73 -2.74 11.95
CA CYS A 366 -36.47 -1.33 11.65
C CYS A 366 -37.70 -0.64 11.07
N MET A 367 -37.96 0.59 11.51
CA MET A 367 -38.93 1.45 10.83
C MET A 367 -38.44 1.85 9.43
N PRO A 368 -39.32 2.05 8.43
CA PRO A 368 -38.92 2.38 7.05
C PRO A 368 -37.91 3.54 6.96
N GLY A 369 -38.11 4.63 7.68
CA GLY A 369 -37.18 5.76 7.72
C GLY A 369 -35.80 5.47 8.35
N GLN A 370 -35.68 4.44 9.19
CA GLN A 370 -34.40 4.04 9.76
C GLN A 370 -33.50 3.34 8.74
N VAL A 371 -34.09 2.51 7.87
CA VAL A 371 -33.36 1.84 6.79
C VAL A 371 -32.80 2.87 5.81
N THR A 372 -33.64 3.80 5.34
CA THR A 372 -33.23 4.88 4.44
C THR A 372 -32.15 5.76 5.06
N LYS A 373 -32.28 6.14 6.35
CA LYS A 373 -31.27 6.93 7.05
C LYS A 373 -29.95 6.17 7.20
N TYR A 374 -30.00 4.86 7.42
CA TYR A 374 -28.81 4.01 7.55
C TYR A 374 -28.06 3.91 6.22
N LEU A 375 -28.76 3.63 5.12
CA LEU A 375 -28.20 3.59 3.77
C LEU A 375 -27.64 4.96 3.34
N GLY A 376 -28.32 6.04 3.70
CA GLY A 376 -27.90 7.41 3.42
C GLY A 376 -26.64 7.89 4.15
N ARG A 377 -26.07 7.07 5.07
CA ARG A 377 -24.73 7.35 5.63
C ARG A 377 -23.63 7.21 4.59
N ILE A 378 -23.83 6.37 3.58
CA ILE A 378 -22.92 6.22 2.44
C ILE A 378 -23.37 7.21 1.37
N SER A 379 -22.49 8.12 0.98
CA SER A 379 -22.82 9.12 -0.05
C SER A 379 -22.99 8.49 -1.42
N GLY A 380 -23.89 9.04 -2.25
CA GLY A 380 -24.07 8.61 -3.63
C GLY A 380 -22.76 8.58 -4.44
N PRO A 381 -21.93 9.64 -4.39
CA PRO A 381 -20.62 9.64 -5.05
C PRO A 381 -19.69 8.49 -4.65
N LEU A 382 -19.79 7.98 -3.42
CA LEU A 382 -18.99 6.86 -2.98
C LEU A 382 -19.56 5.52 -3.48
N LEU A 383 -20.88 5.34 -3.44
CA LEU A 383 -21.56 4.17 -4.02
C LEU A 383 -21.33 4.08 -5.53
N ASP A 384 -21.34 5.20 -6.24
CA ASP A 384 -21.05 5.26 -7.67
C ASP A 384 -19.65 4.74 -8.03
N ARG A 385 -18.69 4.72 -7.08
CA ARG A 385 -17.32 4.22 -7.29
C ARG A 385 -17.14 2.75 -6.91
N ILE A 386 -18.19 2.11 -6.43
CA ILE A 386 -18.21 0.67 -6.15
C ILE A 386 -18.80 -0.02 -7.38
N ASP A 387 -18.04 -0.92 -8.00
CA ASP A 387 -18.41 -1.55 -9.27
C ASP A 387 -19.40 -2.71 -9.07
N LEU A 388 -19.15 -3.55 -8.04
CA LEU A 388 -19.99 -4.71 -7.73
C LEU A 388 -20.65 -4.53 -6.36
N GLN A 389 -21.95 -4.81 -6.30
CA GLN A 389 -22.77 -4.82 -5.09
C GLN A 389 -23.39 -6.20 -4.96
N VAL A 390 -23.01 -6.94 -3.92
CA VAL A 390 -23.34 -8.36 -3.80
C VAL A 390 -24.09 -8.61 -2.51
N GLU A 391 -25.27 -9.20 -2.64
CA GLU A 391 -26.05 -9.64 -1.49
C GLU A 391 -25.59 -11.02 -1.04
N ILE A 392 -25.30 -11.16 0.26
CA ILE A 392 -24.88 -12.40 0.89
C ILE A 392 -26.02 -12.93 1.74
N LEU A 393 -26.58 -14.05 1.35
CA LEU A 393 -27.62 -14.74 2.09
C LEU A 393 -27.03 -15.77 3.08
N PRO A 394 -27.72 -16.07 4.18
CA PRO A 394 -27.30 -17.15 5.07
C PRO A 394 -27.20 -18.49 4.33
N VAL A 395 -26.15 -19.26 4.62
CA VAL A 395 -26.00 -20.60 4.05
C VAL A 395 -26.93 -21.57 4.76
N PRO A 396 -27.75 -22.36 4.04
CA PRO A 396 -28.59 -23.41 4.64
C PRO A 396 -27.77 -24.44 5.42
N PHE A 397 -28.33 -24.99 6.49
CA PHE A 397 -27.66 -25.94 7.37
C PHE A 397 -27.15 -27.18 6.61
N GLU A 398 -27.91 -27.66 5.64
CA GLU A 398 -27.56 -28.83 4.80
C GLU A 398 -26.25 -28.61 4.03
N LYS A 399 -26.01 -27.38 3.54
CA LYS A 399 -24.76 -27.02 2.87
C LYS A 399 -23.61 -26.85 3.87
N LEU A 400 -23.88 -26.34 5.08
CA LEU A 400 -22.87 -26.20 6.13
C LEU A 400 -22.39 -27.55 6.65
N SER A 401 -23.30 -28.52 6.81
CA SER A 401 -22.98 -29.88 7.27
C SER A 401 -22.35 -30.79 6.23
N SER A 402 -22.38 -30.39 4.95
CA SER A 402 -21.76 -31.15 3.86
C SER A 402 -20.24 -31.30 4.08
N LEU A 403 -19.73 -32.52 3.80
CA LEU A 403 -18.28 -32.81 3.79
C LEU A 403 -17.60 -32.34 2.50
N GLN A 404 -18.36 -31.92 1.49
CA GLN A 404 -17.79 -31.41 0.25
C GLN A 404 -17.07 -30.09 0.50
N LYS A 405 -15.82 -30.05 0.10
CA LYS A 405 -15.02 -28.83 0.04
C LYS A 405 -15.53 -27.92 -1.08
N GLY A 406 -15.38 -26.62 -0.88
CA GLY A 406 -15.61 -25.65 -1.94
C GLY A 406 -14.52 -25.70 -3.02
N GLU A 407 -14.67 -24.84 -4.03
CA GLU A 407 -13.63 -24.64 -5.03
C GLU A 407 -12.38 -24.02 -4.38
N SER A 408 -11.18 -24.52 -4.73
CA SER A 408 -9.92 -24.05 -4.17
C SER A 408 -9.56 -22.65 -4.67
N SER A 409 -8.87 -21.87 -3.83
CA SER A 409 -8.30 -20.58 -4.23
C SER A 409 -7.37 -20.71 -5.43
N ALA A 410 -6.63 -21.79 -5.55
CA ALA A 410 -5.72 -22.04 -6.67
C ALA A 410 -6.47 -22.07 -8.01
N SER A 411 -7.59 -22.81 -8.09
CA SER A 411 -8.39 -22.91 -9.31
C SER A 411 -8.98 -21.56 -9.73
N ILE A 412 -9.55 -20.80 -8.77
CA ILE A 412 -10.08 -19.46 -9.04
C ILE A 412 -8.95 -18.52 -9.49
N ARG A 413 -7.80 -18.59 -8.83
CA ARG A 413 -6.63 -17.76 -9.13
C ARG A 413 -6.08 -17.99 -10.54
N GLU A 414 -6.07 -19.22 -11.03
CA GLU A 414 -5.65 -19.52 -12.40
C GLU A 414 -6.51 -18.81 -13.44
N ARG A 415 -7.84 -18.81 -13.28
CA ARG A 415 -8.76 -18.09 -14.17
C ARG A 415 -8.55 -16.57 -14.08
N VAL A 416 -8.36 -16.07 -12.86
CA VAL A 416 -8.06 -14.64 -12.63
C VAL A 416 -6.74 -14.23 -13.32
N ILE A 417 -5.69 -15.05 -13.22
CA ILE A 417 -4.41 -14.79 -13.87
C ILE A 417 -4.56 -14.81 -15.40
N ALA A 418 -5.30 -15.76 -15.96
CA ALA A 418 -5.57 -15.85 -17.40
C ALA A 418 -6.29 -14.59 -17.92
N ALA A 419 -7.35 -14.16 -17.24
CA ALA A 419 -8.06 -12.92 -17.59
C ALA A 419 -7.17 -11.68 -17.46
N ARG A 420 -6.31 -11.62 -16.42
CA ARG A 420 -5.38 -10.52 -16.23
C ARG A 420 -4.28 -10.49 -17.31
N ALA A 421 -3.85 -11.62 -17.81
CA ALA A 421 -2.89 -11.70 -18.92
C ALA A 421 -3.47 -11.07 -20.20
N ILE A 422 -4.75 -11.30 -20.51
CA ILE A 422 -5.45 -10.64 -21.62
C ILE A 422 -5.45 -9.12 -21.44
N GLN A 423 -5.73 -8.64 -20.23
CA GLN A 423 -5.73 -7.20 -19.91
C GLN A 423 -4.33 -6.59 -20.02
N THR A 424 -3.31 -7.30 -19.57
CA THR A 424 -1.90 -6.85 -19.68
C THR A 424 -1.51 -6.65 -21.14
N LEU A 425 -1.89 -7.57 -22.04
CA LEU A 425 -1.67 -7.41 -23.48
C LEU A 425 -2.48 -6.26 -24.08
N ARG A 426 -3.73 -6.08 -23.63
CA ARG A 426 -4.62 -5.00 -24.06
C ARG A 426 -4.07 -3.63 -23.72
N PHE A 427 -3.46 -3.46 -22.57
CA PHE A 427 -3.00 -2.18 -22.03
C PHE A 427 -1.48 -1.98 -22.10
N LYS A 428 -0.76 -2.80 -22.85
CA LYS A 428 0.72 -2.75 -22.95
C LYS A 428 1.29 -1.37 -23.30
N ASP A 429 0.53 -0.59 -24.08
CA ASP A 429 0.92 0.74 -24.53
C ASP A 429 0.40 1.88 -23.62
N GLU A 430 -0.31 1.55 -22.54
CA GLU A 430 -0.88 2.51 -21.59
C GLU A 430 -0.04 2.57 -20.30
N LYS A 431 0.52 3.76 -19.98
CA LYS A 431 1.51 3.90 -18.89
C LYS A 431 0.99 3.66 -17.46
N SER A 432 -0.32 3.77 -17.21
CA SER A 432 -0.91 3.76 -15.86
C SER A 432 -2.19 2.93 -15.75
N ILE A 433 -2.45 2.06 -16.73
CA ILE A 433 -3.65 1.22 -16.78
C ILE A 433 -3.24 -0.24 -16.85
N TYR A 434 -3.60 -1.01 -15.82
CA TYR A 434 -3.20 -2.41 -15.66
C TYR A 434 -4.38 -3.37 -15.63
N CYS A 435 -5.62 -2.87 -15.52
CA CYS A 435 -6.83 -3.69 -15.44
C CYS A 435 -8.07 -2.94 -15.93
N ASN A 436 -9.15 -3.68 -16.18
CA ASN A 436 -10.37 -3.13 -16.78
C ASN A 436 -11.04 -2.05 -15.91
N ALA A 437 -11.01 -2.16 -14.57
CA ALA A 437 -11.56 -1.12 -13.70
C ALA A 437 -10.91 0.25 -13.93
N GLN A 438 -9.73 0.26 -14.52
CA GLN A 438 -8.92 1.46 -14.76
C GLN A 438 -9.17 2.12 -16.12
N MET A 439 -9.95 1.54 -17.00
CA MET A 439 -10.26 2.12 -18.30
C MET A 439 -10.87 3.50 -18.16
N ASN A 440 -10.39 4.44 -18.96
CA ASN A 440 -11.02 5.74 -19.21
C ASN A 440 -12.04 5.64 -20.36
N SER A 441 -12.80 6.71 -20.63
CA SER A 441 -13.84 6.73 -21.66
C SER A 441 -13.32 6.33 -23.04
N ARG A 442 -12.12 6.78 -23.44
CA ARG A 442 -11.49 6.41 -24.72
C ARG A 442 -11.27 4.88 -24.84
N LEU A 443 -10.86 4.25 -23.75
CA LEU A 443 -10.64 2.80 -23.75
C LEU A 443 -11.94 2.00 -23.66
N LEU A 444 -12.98 2.55 -23.01
CA LEU A 444 -14.31 1.95 -23.01
C LEU A 444 -14.88 1.91 -24.44
N GLU A 445 -14.82 3.01 -25.18
CA GLU A 445 -15.23 3.05 -26.59
C GLU A 445 -14.48 2.04 -27.46
N LYS A 446 -13.17 1.87 -27.22
CA LYS A 446 -12.33 0.97 -27.98
C LYS A 446 -12.57 -0.51 -27.67
N TRP A 447 -12.74 -0.87 -26.39
CA TRP A 447 -12.70 -2.26 -25.92
C TRP A 447 -14.04 -2.82 -25.42
N CYS A 448 -15.05 -1.96 -25.23
CA CYS A 448 -16.38 -2.36 -24.78
C CYS A 448 -17.43 -2.14 -25.90
N VAL A 449 -17.09 -2.52 -27.12
CA VAL A 449 -18.03 -2.45 -28.25
C VAL A 449 -19.14 -3.48 -28.03
N LEU A 450 -20.39 -3.04 -28.15
CA LEU A 450 -21.59 -3.85 -27.94
C LEU A 450 -22.30 -4.06 -29.28
N ASP A 451 -22.87 -5.25 -29.48
CA ASP A 451 -23.86 -5.52 -30.51
C ASP A 451 -25.24 -4.91 -30.15
N ASP A 452 -26.18 -4.90 -31.08
CA ASP A 452 -27.48 -4.24 -30.90
C ASP A 452 -28.32 -4.93 -29.80
N ASP A 453 -28.24 -6.24 -29.68
CA ASP A 453 -28.97 -7.00 -28.64
C ASP A 453 -28.43 -6.66 -27.25
N THR A 454 -27.11 -6.61 -27.10
CA THR A 454 -26.46 -6.26 -25.84
C THR A 454 -26.69 -4.80 -25.46
N LYS A 455 -26.70 -3.87 -26.46
CA LYS A 455 -27.06 -2.46 -26.23
C LYS A 455 -28.50 -2.32 -25.74
N LYS A 456 -29.44 -3.08 -26.33
CA LYS A 456 -30.85 -3.06 -25.90
C LYS A 456 -31.01 -3.53 -24.45
N ILE A 457 -30.33 -4.63 -24.06
CA ILE A 457 -30.37 -5.12 -22.69
C ILE A 457 -29.85 -4.06 -21.70
N LEU A 458 -28.75 -3.39 -22.02
CA LEU A 458 -28.18 -2.33 -21.18
C LEU A 458 -29.12 -1.12 -21.11
N HIS A 459 -29.67 -0.67 -22.24
CA HIS A 459 -30.65 0.43 -22.32
C HIS A 459 -31.88 0.16 -21.46
N ASP A 460 -32.46 -1.04 -21.58
CA ASP A 460 -33.67 -1.43 -20.84
C ASP A 460 -33.37 -1.46 -19.32
N ALA A 461 -32.19 -1.94 -18.91
CA ALA A 461 -31.75 -1.92 -17.51
C ALA A 461 -31.54 -0.50 -16.98
N MET A 462 -30.88 0.37 -17.76
CA MET A 462 -30.66 1.78 -17.40
C MET A 462 -31.98 2.52 -17.18
N THR A 463 -32.94 2.33 -18.09
CA THR A 463 -34.26 2.95 -17.99
C THR A 463 -35.07 2.38 -16.82
N ARG A 464 -35.08 1.05 -16.67
CA ARG A 464 -35.89 0.38 -15.63
C ARG A 464 -35.44 0.70 -14.22
N PHE A 465 -34.13 0.87 -14.01
CA PHE A 465 -33.53 1.07 -12.68
C PHE A 465 -33.07 2.51 -12.42
N ASP A 466 -33.35 3.43 -13.34
CA ASP A 466 -32.97 4.85 -13.25
C ASP A 466 -31.47 5.03 -12.93
N MET A 467 -30.62 4.31 -13.68
CA MET A 467 -29.19 4.26 -13.43
C MET A 467 -28.46 5.49 -14.00
N SER A 468 -27.43 5.97 -13.29
CA SER A 468 -26.62 7.10 -13.71
C SER A 468 -25.67 6.76 -14.89
N ALA A 469 -25.15 7.79 -15.58
CA ALA A 469 -24.10 7.62 -16.60
C ALA A 469 -22.84 6.95 -16.04
N ARG A 470 -22.51 7.17 -14.75
CA ARG A 470 -21.40 6.48 -14.09
C ARG A 470 -21.67 4.99 -13.94
N ALA A 471 -22.90 4.59 -13.64
CA ALA A 471 -23.29 3.19 -13.58
C ALA A 471 -23.11 2.51 -14.94
N TYR A 472 -23.41 3.21 -16.04
CA TYR A 472 -23.16 2.73 -17.41
C TYR A 472 -21.70 2.33 -17.62
N ASP A 473 -20.75 3.24 -17.32
CA ASP A 473 -19.32 2.97 -17.48
C ASP A 473 -18.87 1.78 -16.61
N ARG A 474 -19.38 1.69 -15.37
CA ARG A 474 -19.05 0.59 -14.45
C ARG A 474 -19.54 -0.76 -14.96
N ILE A 475 -20.79 -0.81 -15.44
CA ILE A 475 -21.35 -2.04 -16.02
C ILE A 475 -20.52 -2.50 -17.21
N LEU A 476 -20.10 -1.58 -18.10
CA LEU A 476 -19.24 -1.92 -19.24
C LEU A 476 -17.90 -2.51 -18.82
N LYS A 477 -17.23 -1.92 -17.81
CA LYS A 477 -15.96 -2.42 -17.28
C LYS A 477 -16.10 -3.83 -16.69
N VAL A 478 -17.17 -4.06 -15.92
CA VAL A 478 -17.49 -5.37 -15.34
C VAL A 478 -17.82 -6.39 -16.43
N ALA A 479 -18.68 -6.05 -17.40
CA ALA A 479 -19.03 -6.90 -18.51
C ALA A 479 -17.80 -7.30 -19.37
N ARG A 480 -16.86 -6.36 -19.59
CA ARG A 480 -15.59 -6.66 -20.27
C ARG A 480 -14.74 -7.65 -19.45
N THR A 481 -14.73 -7.50 -18.12
CA THR A 481 -13.99 -8.41 -17.24
C THR A 481 -14.58 -9.82 -17.25
N ILE A 482 -15.90 -9.94 -17.23
CA ILE A 482 -16.59 -11.24 -17.33
C ILE A 482 -16.27 -11.90 -18.68
N ALA A 483 -16.29 -11.13 -19.77
CA ALA A 483 -15.92 -11.63 -21.08
C ALA A 483 -14.43 -12.06 -21.15
N ASP A 484 -13.52 -11.38 -20.45
CA ASP A 484 -12.11 -11.78 -20.36
C ASP A 484 -11.94 -13.10 -19.56
N LEU A 485 -12.72 -13.31 -18.50
CA LEU A 485 -12.76 -14.58 -17.75
C LEU A 485 -13.23 -15.75 -18.59
N ASP A 486 -14.16 -15.49 -19.52
CA ASP A 486 -14.66 -16.48 -20.47
C ASP A 486 -13.82 -16.55 -21.76
N ALA A 487 -12.65 -15.88 -21.78
CA ALA A 487 -11.76 -15.76 -22.95
C ALA A 487 -12.49 -15.30 -24.24
N SER A 488 -13.60 -14.58 -24.07
CA SER A 488 -14.41 -14.06 -25.19
C SER A 488 -13.85 -12.75 -25.74
N PRO A 489 -13.66 -12.63 -27.06
CA PRO A 489 -13.21 -11.38 -27.66
C PRO A 489 -14.25 -10.24 -27.53
N ASN A 490 -15.54 -10.59 -27.52
CA ASN A 490 -16.64 -9.64 -27.47
C ASN A 490 -17.48 -9.78 -26.19
N ILE A 491 -18.12 -8.68 -25.80
CA ILE A 491 -19.11 -8.70 -24.72
C ILE A 491 -20.42 -9.26 -25.29
N THR A 492 -20.92 -10.36 -24.71
CA THR A 492 -22.17 -11.01 -25.12
C THR A 492 -23.33 -10.60 -24.20
N PRO A 493 -24.60 -10.87 -24.61
CA PRO A 493 -25.78 -10.66 -23.75
C PRO A 493 -25.69 -11.35 -22.38
N ILE A 494 -25.01 -12.49 -22.28
CA ILE A 494 -24.83 -13.22 -21.00
C ILE A 494 -23.93 -12.42 -20.08
N HIS A 495 -22.78 -11.95 -20.57
CA HIS A 495 -21.83 -11.13 -19.79
C HIS A 495 -22.48 -9.83 -19.31
N MET A 496 -23.31 -9.21 -20.16
CA MET A 496 -24.02 -7.98 -19.82
C MET A 496 -25.06 -8.21 -18.71
N ARG A 497 -25.85 -9.29 -18.79
CA ARG A 497 -26.84 -9.62 -17.74
C ARG A 497 -26.17 -9.90 -16.41
N GLU A 498 -25.06 -10.64 -16.40
CA GLU A 498 -24.26 -10.88 -15.18
C GLU A 498 -23.75 -9.55 -14.60
N ALA A 499 -23.17 -8.68 -15.41
CA ALA A 499 -22.67 -7.37 -14.95
C ALA A 499 -23.77 -6.48 -14.35
N ILE A 500 -24.96 -6.43 -14.98
CA ILE A 500 -26.12 -5.68 -14.47
C ILE A 500 -26.59 -6.24 -13.12
N SER A 501 -26.52 -7.56 -12.93
CA SER A 501 -26.96 -8.20 -11.69
C SER A 501 -26.15 -7.74 -10.46
N TYR A 502 -24.94 -7.22 -10.64
CA TYR A 502 -24.09 -6.67 -9.57
C TYR A 502 -24.41 -5.22 -9.19
N ARG A 503 -25.49 -4.62 -9.71
CA ARG A 503 -25.91 -3.24 -9.40
C ARG A 503 -27.24 -3.19 -8.63
N ASN A 504 -27.40 -4.06 -7.64
CA ASN A 504 -28.67 -4.23 -6.92
C ASN A 504 -29.07 -3.05 -6.02
N LEU A 505 -28.11 -2.29 -5.47
CA LEU A 505 -28.39 -1.14 -4.60
C LEU A 505 -28.75 0.14 -5.37
N ASP A 506 -28.51 0.19 -6.68
CA ASP A 506 -28.88 1.32 -7.53
C ASP A 506 -30.42 1.37 -7.79
N ARG A 507 -31.15 0.34 -7.34
CA ARG A 507 -32.59 0.30 -7.48
C ARG A 507 -33.24 1.31 -6.54
N SER A 508 -34.06 2.22 -7.07
CA SER A 508 -34.86 3.20 -6.29
C SER A 508 -35.76 2.56 -5.23
N SER A 509 -36.02 1.26 -5.34
CA SER A 509 -36.82 0.47 -4.40
C SER A 509 -36.04 -0.06 -3.17
N TRP A 510 -34.71 0.04 -3.13
CA TRP A 510 -33.95 -0.41 -1.95
C TRP A 510 -34.26 0.50 -0.76
N GLY A 511 -34.80 -0.06 0.29
CA GLY A 511 -35.30 0.68 1.47
C GLY A 511 -36.75 1.12 1.39
N ASN A 512 -37.38 1.12 0.22
CA ASN A 512 -38.78 1.53 0.00
C ASN A 512 -39.76 0.34 -0.22
N ALA A 513 -39.26 -0.89 -0.15
CA ALA A 513 -40.04 -2.11 -0.50
C ALA A 513 -41.24 -2.41 0.41
N PHE A 514 -41.52 -1.60 1.44
CA PHE A 514 -42.67 -1.79 2.32
C PHE A 514 -43.98 -1.10 1.84
N VAL A 515 -44.00 -0.45 0.68
CA VAL A 515 -45.20 0.27 0.19
C VAL A 515 -46.09 -0.58 -0.72
N VAL A 516 -45.65 -1.76 -1.15
CA VAL A 516 -46.47 -2.60 -2.07
C VAL A 516 -46.54 -4.03 -1.57
N LYS A 517 -47.28 -4.26 -0.50
CA LYS A 517 -48.10 -5.49 -0.31
C LYS A 517 -49.24 -5.15 0.65
N LYS A 518 -50.32 -4.62 0.14
CA LYS A 518 -51.67 -4.84 0.60
C LYS A 518 -52.42 -5.57 -0.46
#